data_4c22691152b26ba0807137bbb35b05e3
#
_entry.id   4c22691152b26ba0807137bbb35b05e3
#
_cell.length_a   1.000
_cell.length_b   1.000
_cell.length_c   1.000
_cell.angle_alpha   90.00
_cell.angle_beta   90.00
_cell.angle_gamma   90.00
#
_symmetry.space_group_name_H-M   'P 1'
#
loop_
_entity.id
_entity.type
_entity.pdbx_description
1 polymer ?
#
loop_
_entity_poly.entity_id
_entity_poly.type
_entity_poly.pdbx_seq_one_letter_code
_entity_poly.pdbx_strand_id
1 'polypeptide(L)'
;MIRSSRWFRKLLPALLLAVLAVGAGRSAPAGAAARHAIVISIDGLMPASYTEPEAHGLKIPTLCQLVAEGAWSPGVRGVMPAVTYPSHTSMVTGVSPARHGIISNAVFDPEGKRDGEWWWYTAEIRVPTLWMLAHDRGLRTALIAWPVTMGAQADALTPEFWRGRGIDGPQLLRALSTPGLWDAVGRRFPGFDAAFSTLPPKDEAFADIAVDVVERERPNLLLLHLSAVDHWQHQNGPWSPEALAAIETADAQVARVMEAARHAGIWPDTLFLVVSDHGFARQEKVVRPSVLLRERGLITLDAQNRVASWQAQAITFGGGAYIYLHDPKDESTAARVRELFSPLAAQPASGIARMLSHDEIAGLGGDPQAFLALEAADGFGLTAGVTGEAIAPAPNPGIHGFPPDRPTMNASLVVTGPGVRPGRIEGARLVDIGPTVARWLGITMKDVEGKPLEAVGAPNPSARPQ
;
A
#
# COMPACT_ATOMS: atom_id res chain seq x y z
N MET A 1 16.78 4.61 -80.14
CA MET A 1 15.51 4.77 -80.88
C MET A 1 14.46 5.17 -79.80
N ILE A 2 14.06 6.47 -79.80
CA ILE A 2 12.72 6.97 -80.13
C ILE A 2 11.73 6.63 -78.96
N ARG A 3 11.00 7.51 -78.28
CA ARG A 3 10.58 8.91 -78.47
C ARG A 3 10.05 9.44 -77.11
N SER A 4 10.37 10.68 -76.85
CA SER A 4 9.69 11.75 -76.19
C SER A 4 8.16 11.68 -76.16
N SER A 5 7.54 12.09 -75.06
CA SER A 5 6.43 13.08 -75.05
C SER A 5 6.33 13.86 -73.75
N ARG A 6 6.53 15.16 -73.86
CA ARG A 6 6.16 16.22 -72.93
C ARG A 6 4.63 16.32 -72.87
N TRP A 7 4.13 16.86 -71.76
CA TRP A 7 2.92 17.68 -71.49
C TRP A 7 2.40 17.31 -70.09
N PHE A 8 2.26 18.13 -69.07
CA PHE A 8 1.69 19.40 -68.88
C PHE A 8 2.17 20.01 -67.56
N ARG A 9 2.69 21.22 -67.57
CA ARG A 9 2.72 22.11 -66.41
C ARG A 9 1.33 22.64 -66.16
N LYS A 10 0.78 22.46 -64.98
CA LYS A 10 -0.21 23.41 -64.39
C LYS A 10 0.05 23.59 -62.94
N LEU A 11 0.27 24.84 -62.55
CA LEU A 11 0.37 25.43 -61.25
C LEU A 11 -0.85 25.11 -60.40
N LEU A 12 -0.63 24.71 -59.16
CA LEU A 12 -1.62 24.89 -58.08
C LEU A 12 -0.88 25.42 -56.85
N PRO A 13 -1.49 26.39 -56.13
CA PRO A 13 -0.84 27.13 -55.05
C PRO A 13 -0.73 26.29 -53.76
N ALA A 14 0.38 26.52 -53.07
CA ALA A 14 0.62 25.98 -51.72
C ALA A 14 -0.41 26.53 -50.72
N LEU A 15 -1.29 25.70 -50.24
CA LEU A 15 -2.10 25.98 -49.04
C LEU A 15 -1.28 25.51 -47.82
N LEU A 16 -0.64 26.48 -47.18
CA LEU A 16 -0.05 26.30 -45.85
C LEU A 16 -1.21 26.17 -44.85
N LEU A 17 -1.59 24.94 -44.45
CA LEU A 17 -2.43 24.72 -43.30
C LEU A 17 -1.53 24.88 -42.06
N ALA A 18 -1.57 26.04 -41.44
CA ALA A 18 -1.11 26.23 -40.08
C ALA A 18 -2.06 25.47 -39.14
N VAL A 19 -1.65 24.31 -38.69
CA VAL A 19 -2.30 23.62 -37.57
C VAL A 19 -1.91 24.40 -36.31
N LEU A 20 -2.73 25.36 -35.95
CA LEU A 20 -2.77 25.93 -34.60
C LEU A 20 -3.21 24.80 -33.66
N ALA A 21 -2.26 24.16 -32.98
CA ALA A 21 -2.54 23.37 -31.82
C ALA A 21 -3.07 24.31 -30.73
N VAL A 22 -4.38 24.49 -30.72
CA VAL A 22 -5.07 25.06 -29.56
C VAL A 22 -4.93 24.05 -28.45
N GLY A 23 -3.91 24.25 -27.62
CA GLY A 23 -3.84 23.66 -26.31
C GLY A 23 -5.07 24.13 -25.55
N ALA A 24 -6.12 23.31 -25.52
CA ALA A 24 -7.25 23.51 -24.65
C ALA A 24 -6.74 23.37 -23.21
N GLY A 25 -6.21 24.46 -22.67
CA GLY A 25 -6.05 24.62 -21.24
C GLY A 25 -7.42 24.39 -20.62
N ARG A 26 -7.57 23.29 -19.91
CA ARG A 26 -8.75 23.04 -19.07
C ARG A 26 -8.80 24.16 -18.03
N SER A 27 -9.57 25.20 -18.30
CA SER A 27 -9.93 26.20 -17.30
C SER A 27 -10.85 25.51 -16.30
N ALA A 28 -10.35 25.29 -15.09
CA ALA A 28 -11.21 24.99 -13.97
C ALA A 28 -12.24 26.11 -13.80
N PRO A 29 -13.48 25.83 -13.39
CA PRO A 29 -14.47 26.86 -13.15
C PRO A 29 -13.92 27.82 -12.08
N ALA A 30 -13.84 29.08 -12.43
CA ALA A 30 -13.44 30.15 -11.53
C ALA A 30 -14.45 30.25 -10.39
N GLY A 31 -14.07 29.88 -9.15
CA GLY A 31 -14.93 30.14 -8.01
C GLY A 31 -14.72 29.35 -6.74
N ALA A 32 -14.11 28.15 -6.77
CA ALA A 32 -13.77 27.42 -5.54
C ALA A 32 -12.24 27.33 -5.43
N ALA A 33 -11.69 27.62 -4.24
CA ALA A 33 -10.27 27.37 -3.97
C ALA A 33 -9.95 25.90 -4.30
N ALA A 34 -8.83 25.67 -4.98
CA ALA A 34 -8.41 24.33 -5.34
C ALA A 34 -8.11 23.56 -4.04
N ARG A 35 -8.81 22.45 -3.83
CA ARG A 35 -8.60 21.60 -2.64
C ARG A 35 -7.48 20.63 -2.87
N HIS A 36 -6.77 20.35 -1.80
CA HIS A 36 -5.66 19.43 -1.78
C HIS A 36 -5.87 18.34 -0.72
N ALA A 37 -5.42 17.15 -0.97
CA ALA A 37 -5.33 16.07 -0.01
C ALA A 37 -3.94 15.46 -0.10
N ILE A 38 -3.26 15.39 1.03
CA ILE A 38 -1.94 14.76 1.15
C ILE A 38 -2.11 13.61 2.13
N VAL A 39 -1.84 12.40 1.67
CA VAL A 39 -1.89 11.17 2.48
C VAL A 39 -0.49 10.59 2.51
N ILE A 40 0.08 10.52 3.71
CA ILE A 40 1.37 9.88 3.96
C ILE A 40 1.10 8.59 4.72
N SER A 41 1.43 7.45 4.12
CA SER A 41 1.42 6.16 4.79
C SER A 41 2.82 5.86 5.31
N ILE A 42 2.93 5.60 6.62
CA ILE A 42 4.15 5.11 7.25
C ILE A 42 3.90 3.64 7.55
N ASP A 43 4.53 2.76 6.76
CA ASP A 43 4.32 1.31 6.81
C ASP A 43 4.61 0.75 8.20
N GLY A 44 3.65 0.00 8.74
CA GLY A 44 3.79 -0.63 10.04
C GLY A 44 3.80 0.33 11.25
N LEU A 45 3.50 1.63 11.09
CA LEU A 45 3.44 2.56 12.22
C LEU A 45 2.30 2.16 13.18
N MET A 46 2.65 1.75 14.37
CA MET A 46 1.68 1.37 15.41
C MET A 46 1.07 2.61 16.09
N PRO A 47 -0.24 2.60 16.41
CA PRO A 47 -0.88 3.73 17.10
C PRO A 47 -0.21 4.16 18.40
N ALA A 48 0.38 3.22 19.14
CA ALA A 48 1.12 3.52 20.38
C ALA A 48 2.29 4.49 20.16
N SER A 49 2.81 4.59 18.92
CA SER A 49 3.88 5.54 18.60
C SER A 49 3.47 6.99 18.89
N TYR A 50 2.23 7.39 18.62
CA TYR A 50 1.75 8.76 18.84
C TYR A 50 0.76 8.88 20.01
N THR A 51 0.19 7.77 20.50
CA THR A 51 -0.69 7.81 21.69
C THR A 51 0.12 7.69 22.99
N GLU A 52 1.29 7.06 22.94
CA GLU A 52 2.14 6.78 24.10
C GLU A 52 3.63 7.02 23.80
N PRO A 53 4.01 8.14 23.12
CA PRO A 53 5.38 8.33 22.61
C PRO A 53 6.41 8.33 23.73
N GLU A 54 6.11 8.87 24.89
CA GLU A 54 7.00 8.95 26.05
C GLU A 54 7.30 7.56 26.63
N ALA A 55 6.32 6.64 26.60
CA ALA A 55 6.51 5.26 27.06
C ALA A 55 7.57 4.50 26.25
N HIS A 56 7.78 4.93 25.01
CA HIS A 56 8.78 4.36 24.08
C HIS A 56 10.01 5.26 23.90
N GLY A 57 10.05 6.43 24.54
CA GLY A 57 11.15 7.39 24.42
C GLY A 57 11.26 8.05 23.03
N LEU A 58 10.17 8.07 22.25
CA LEU A 58 10.10 8.60 20.90
C LEU A 58 10.13 10.13 20.86
N LYS A 59 10.91 10.68 19.93
CA LYS A 59 11.00 12.12 19.62
C LYS A 59 10.34 12.39 18.28
N ILE A 60 9.01 12.53 18.28
CA ILE A 60 8.17 12.71 17.11
C ILE A 60 7.33 13.99 17.21
N PRO A 61 7.99 15.18 17.24
CA PRO A 61 7.30 16.45 17.48
C PRO A 61 6.21 16.76 16.47
N THR A 62 6.37 16.32 15.21
CA THR A 62 5.40 16.59 14.15
C THR A 62 4.12 15.78 14.35
N LEU A 63 4.23 14.49 14.60
CA LEU A 63 3.06 13.65 14.88
C LEU A 63 2.36 14.09 16.17
N CYS A 64 3.11 14.46 17.22
CA CYS A 64 2.54 15.02 18.45
C CYS A 64 1.77 16.32 18.18
N GLN A 65 2.31 17.21 17.34
CA GLN A 65 1.61 18.44 16.93
C GLN A 65 0.32 18.10 16.16
N LEU A 66 0.40 17.20 15.17
CA LEU A 66 -0.78 16.80 14.39
C LEU A 66 -1.87 16.16 15.23
N VAL A 67 -1.51 15.35 16.23
CA VAL A 67 -2.44 14.77 17.22
C VAL A 67 -3.10 15.84 18.06
N ALA A 68 -2.33 16.84 18.52
CA ALA A 68 -2.85 17.92 19.36
C ALA A 68 -3.79 18.87 18.59
N GLU A 69 -3.54 19.12 17.32
CA GLU A 69 -4.28 20.06 16.47
C GLU A 69 -5.41 19.40 15.66
N GLY A 70 -5.34 18.10 15.46
CA GLY A 70 -6.20 17.35 14.55
C GLY A 70 -7.06 16.28 15.23
N ALA A 71 -7.56 15.38 14.41
CA ALA A 71 -8.26 14.18 14.87
C ALA A 71 -7.38 12.94 14.67
N TRP A 72 -7.49 11.97 15.57
CA TRP A 72 -6.64 10.79 15.57
C TRP A 72 -7.39 9.55 16.07
N SER A 73 -6.95 8.36 15.65
CA SER A 73 -7.53 7.09 16.12
C SER A 73 -6.57 6.33 17.03
N PRO A 74 -7.04 5.74 18.12
CA PRO A 74 -6.23 4.84 18.96
C PRO A 74 -5.98 3.48 18.29
N GLY A 75 -6.64 3.23 17.16
CA GLY A 75 -6.50 2.03 16.37
C GLY A 75 -7.49 1.98 15.23
N VAL A 76 -6.98 1.90 14.02
CA VAL A 76 -7.76 1.73 12.80
C VAL A 76 -7.83 0.25 12.47
N ARG A 77 -9.05 -0.29 12.34
CA ARG A 77 -9.22 -1.68 11.96
C ARG A 77 -8.72 -1.92 10.54
N GLY A 78 -7.77 -2.86 10.40
CA GLY A 78 -7.21 -3.29 9.11
C GLY A 78 -8.17 -4.13 8.26
N VAL A 79 -7.60 -4.80 7.26
CA VAL A 79 -8.27 -5.74 6.35
C VAL A 79 -7.63 -7.13 6.44
N MET A 80 -8.26 -8.13 5.85
CA MET A 80 -7.76 -9.53 5.85
C MET A 80 -7.09 -9.84 4.50
N PRO A 81 -5.78 -10.14 4.48
CA PRO A 81 -4.82 -10.08 5.59
C PRO A 81 -4.36 -8.64 5.89
N ALA A 82 -3.85 -8.41 7.12
CA ALA A 82 -3.28 -7.11 7.50
C ALA A 82 -1.83 -6.99 6.99
N VAL A 83 -1.67 -6.79 5.68
CA VAL A 83 -0.39 -6.63 4.98
C VAL A 83 -0.46 -5.48 3.97
N THR A 84 0.70 -5.02 3.54
CA THR A 84 0.91 -3.78 2.79
C THR A 84 -0.01 -3.58 1.58
N TYR A 85 0.04 -4.49 0.60
CA TYR A 85 -0.67 -4.29 -0.69
C TYR A 85 -2.20 -4.35 -0.56
N PRO A 86 -2.80 -5.34 0.12
CA PRO A 86 -4.23 -5.34 0.42
C PRO A 86 -4.69 -4.11 1.20
N SER A 87 -3.93 -3.69 2.22
CA SER A 87 -4.27 -2.54 3.07
C SER A 87 -4.26 -1.23 2.30
N HIS A 88 -3.17 -0.93 1.57
CA HIS A 88 -3.06 0.29 0.75
C HIS A 88 -4.11 0.33 -0.37
N THR A 89 -4.41 -0.82 -0.98
CA THR A 89 -5.48 -0.90 -1.99
C THR A 89 -6.84 -0.64 -1.37
N SER A 90 -7.10 -1.18 -0.18
CA SER A 90 -8.36 -0.93 0.54
C SER A 90 -8.53 0.54 0.93
N MET A 91 -7.45 1.22 1.34
CA MET A 91 -7.48 2.65 1.64
C MET A 91 -7.96 3.49 0.45
N VAL A 92 -7.53 3.17 -0.76
CA VAL A 92 -7.80 3.99 -1.95
C VAL A 92 -9.01 3.54 -2.76
N THR A 93 -9.54 2.34 -2.48
CA THR A 93 -10.75 1.82 -3.14
C THR A 93 -11.99 1.90 -2.25
N GLY A 94 -11.81 1.97 -0.93
CA GLY A 94 -12.90 1.96 0.05
C GLY A 94 -13.60 0.62 0.18
N VAL A 95 -12.97 -0.49 -0.29
CA VAL A 95 -13.52 -1.85 -0.21
C VAL A 95 -12.48 -2.85 0.29
N SER A 96 -12.94 -4.04 0.68
CA SER A 96 -12.11 -5.14 1.18
C SER A 96 -11.33 -5.86 0.07
N PRO A 97 -10.28 -6.65 0.42
CA PRO A 97 -9.51 -7.48 -0.50
C PRO A 97 -10.36 -8.41 -1.37
N ALA A 98 -11.42 -9.00 -0.83
CA ALA A 98 -12.36 -9.80 -1.59
C ALA A 98 -12.94 -9.08 -2.82
N ARG A 99 -13.11 -7.76 -2.73
CA ARG A 99 -13.72 -6.95 -3.79
C ARG A 99 -12.70 -6.34 -4.73
N HIS A 100 -11.61 -5.79 -4.21
CA HIS A 100 -10.61 -5.17 -5.09
C HIS A 100 -9.60 -6.16 -5.69
N GLY A 101 -9.54 -7.41 -5.18
CA GLY A 101 -8.80 -8.52 -5.78
C GLY A 101 -7.33 -8.62 -5.38
N ILE A 102 -6.78 -7.66 -4.64
CA ILE A 102 -5.41 -7.72 -4.12
C ILE A 102 -5.49 -8.41 -2.75
N ILE A 103 -5.16 -9.71 -2.71
CA ILE A 103 -5.45 -10.60 -1.57
C ILE A 103 -4.24 -10.92 -0.70
N SER A 104 -3.05 -10.50 -1.11
CA SER A 104 -1.77 -10.67 -0.42
C SER A 104 -0.74 -9.73 -1.04
N ASN A 105 0.48 -9.67 -0.51
CA ASN A 105 1.56 -8.94 -1.16
C ASN A 105 2.06 -9.66 -2.42
N ALA A 106 2.33 -10.98 -2.30
CA ALA A 106 2.78 -11.81 -3.40
C ALA A 106 1.60 -12.48 -4.12
N VAL A 107 1.75 -12.71 -5.40
CA VAL A 107 0.78 -13.47 -6.20
C VAL A 107 0.83 -14.96 -5.78
N PHE A 108 -0.33 -15.61 -5.71
CA PHE A 108 -0.39 -17.04 -5.45
C PHE A 108 0.23 -17.82 -6.63
N ASP A 109 1.35 -18.46 -6.37
CA ASP A 109 2.15 -19.19 -7.37
C ASP A 109 2.61 -20.54 -6.80
N PRO A 110 1.69 -21.52 -6.68
CA PRO A 110 1.99 -22.80 -6.06
C PRO A 110 3.03 -23.64 -6.82
N GLU A 111 3.24 -23.37 -8.09
CA GLU A 111 4.17 -24.09 -8.95
C GLU A 111 5.50 -23.36 -9.19
N GLY A 112 5.66 -22.14 -8.64
CA GLY A 112 6.89 -21.34 -8.77
C GLY A 112 7.16 -20.85 -10.19
N LYS A 113 6.12 -20.60 -10.99
CA LYS A 113 6.24 -20.13 -12.38
C LYS A 113 6.34 -18.61 -12.52
N ARG A 114 5.98 -17.86 -11.48
CA ARG A 114 5.93 -16.40 -11.47
C ARG A 114 7.11 -15.75 -10.71
N ASP A 115 8.10 -16.54 -10.31
CA ASP A 115 9.37 -16.06 -9.71
C ASP A 115 9.18 -15.08 -8.54
N GLY A 116 8.23 -15.36 -7.65
CA GLY A 116 7.95 -14.50 -6.48
C GLY A 116 7.35 -13.15 -6.83
N GLU A 117 6.59 -13.08 -7.90
CA GLU A 117 5.90 -11.87 -8.35
C GLU A 117 4.93 -11.35 -7.28
N TRP A 118 4.91 -10.01 -7.11
CA TRP A 118 3.98 -9.31 -6.25
C TRP A 118 2.90 -8.64 -7.09
N TRP A 119 1.84 -8.16 -6.43
CA TRP A 119 0.77 -7.41 -7.05
C TRP A 119 1.20 -5.97 -7.36
N TRP A 120 2.12 -5.78 -8.30
CA TRP A 120 2.68 -4.44 -8.59
C TRP A 120 1.78 -3.57 -9.45
N TYR A 121 0.95 -4.18 -10.31
CA TYR A 121 0.29 -3.48 -11.40
C TYR A 121 -1.09 -2.95 -11.01
N THR A 122 -1.33 -1.65 -11.27
CA THR A 122 -2.65 -1.04 -11.05
C THR A 122 -3.78 -1.70 -11.84
N ALA A 123 -3.46 -2.30 -12.98
CA ALA A 123 -4.43 -3.03 -13.81
C ALA A 123 -5.02 -4.28 -13.14
N GLU A 124 -4.41 -4.76 -12.06
CA GLU A 124 -4.89 -5.92 -11.30
C GLU A 124 -5.98 -5.55 -10.28
N ILE A 125 -6.15 -4.26 -9.99
CA ILE A 125 -7.21 -3.77 -9.10
C ILE A 125 -8.55 -3.80 -9.85
N ARG A 126 -9.53 -4.53 -9.29
CA ARG A 126 -10.82 -4.82 -9.95
C ARG A 126 -11.87 -3.72 -9.83
N VAL A 127 -11.61 -2.67 -9.06
CA VAL A 127 -12.53 -1.56 -8.78
C VAL A 127 -11.83 -0.21 -8.95
N PRO A 128 -12.56 0.88 -9.20
CA PRO A 128 -11.95 2.20 -9.34
C PRO A 128 -11.21 2.63 -8.06
N THR A 129 -10.02 3.19 -8.25
CA THR A 129 -9.22 3.77 -7.16
C THR A 129 -9.47 5.26 -7.03
N LEU A 130 -9.11 5.83 -5.88
CA LEU A 130 -9.22 7.26 -5.61
C LEU A 130 -8.47 8.10 -6.67
N TRP A 131 -7.27 7.68 -7.07
CA TRP A 131 -6.49 8.41 -8.09
C TRP A 131 -7.10 8.33 -9.48
N MET A 132 -7.70 7.21 -9.89
CA MET A 132 -8.43 7.10 -11.15
C MET A 132 -9.61 8.08 -11.18
N LEU A 133 -10.41 8.09 -10.11
CA LEU A 133 -11.56 8.99 -9.99
C LEU A 133 -11.14 10.48 -9.91
N ALA A 134 -9.99 10.79 -9.30
CA ALA A 134 -9.42 12.12 -9.27
C ALA A 134 -8.97 12.54 -10.67
N HIS A 135 -8.25 11.68 -11.38
CA HIS A 135 -7.79 11.92 -12.75
C HIS A 135 -8.97 12.16 -13.72
N ASP A 136 -10.02 11.35 -13.65
CA ASP A 136 -11.24 11.49 -14.46
C ASP A 136 -11.96 12.84 -14.24
N ARG A 137 -11.77 13.44 -13.08
CA ARG A 137 -12.24 14.79 -12.73
C ARG A 137 -11.30 15.89 -13.18
N GLY A 138 -10.15 15.54 -13.78
CA GLY A 138 -9.11 16.50 -14.16
C GLY A 138 -8.35 17.07 -12.98
N LEU A 139 -8.39 16.42 -11.82
CA LEU A 139 -7.59 16.77 -10.67
C LEU A 139 -6.16 16.26 -10.86
N ARG A 140 -5.19 17.08 -10.48
CA ARG A 140 -3.77 16.71 -10.55
C ARG A 140 -3.41 15.70 -9.46
N THR A 141 -2.77 14.60 -9.84
CA THR A 141 -2.46 13.48 -8.96
C THR A 141 -0.96 13.18 -8.89
N ALA A 142 -0.47 12.85 -7.70
CA ALA A 142 0.90 12.43 -7.45
C ALA A 142 0.90 11.14 -6.62
N LEU A 143 1.56 10.10 -7.12
CA LEU A 143 1.67 8.79 -6.49
C LEU A 143 3.16 8.46 -6.31
N ILE A 144 3.62 8.39 -5.07
CA ILE A 144 5.04 8.25 -4.74
C ILE A 144 5.20 7.03 -3.85
N ALA A 145 5.83 5.98 -4.37
CA ALA A 145 6.03 4.68 -3.73
C ALA A 145 4.73 4.04 -3.19
N TRP A 146 3.55 4.47 -3.66
CA TRP A 146 2.30 3.86 -3.21
C TRP A 146 2.14 2.46 -3.81
N PRO A 147 1.79 1.44 -3.00
CA PRO A 147 1.60 0.06 -3.49
C PRO A 147 0.59 -0.07 -4.63
N VAL A 148 0.83 -1.04 -5.52
CA VAL A 148 -0.03 -1.37 -6.66
C VAL A 148 -0.22 -0.20 -7.65
N THR A 149 0.81 0.63 -7.82
CA THR A 149 0.73 1.81 -8.71
C THR A 149 1.55 1.69 -10.00
N MET A 150 2.19 0.53 -10.24
CA MET A 150 2.89 0.32 -11.50
C MET A 150 1.93 0.39 -12.68
N GLY A 151 2.19 1.31 -13.62
CA GLY A 151 1.32 1.60 -14.75
C GLY A 151 0.10 2.47 -14.43
N ALA A 152 0.01 3.05 -13.23
CA ALA A 152 -1.05 4.01 -12.88
C ALA A 152 -0.96 5.28 -13.74
N GLN A 153 -2.10 5.83 -14.10
CA GLN A 153 -2.18 7.15 -14.72
C GLN A 153 -2.18 8.22 -13.62
N ALA A 154 -1.08 8.97 -13.55
CA ALA A 154 -0.92 10.08 -12.62
C ALA A 154 -0.03 11.17 -13.26
N ASP A 155 -0.16 12.42 -12.79
CA ASP A 155 0.67 13.53 -13.29
C ASP A 155 2.12 13.41 -12.81
N ALA A 156 2.33 12.93 -11.58
CA ALA A 156 3.63 12.56 -11.04
C ALA A 156 3.56 11.14 -10.47
N LEU A 157 4.36 10.24 -11.02
CA LEU A 157 4.43 8.85 -10.60
C LEU A 157 5.87 8.44 -10.33
N THR A 158 6.14 7.91 -9.16
CA THR A 158 7.22 6.97 -8.87
C THR A 158 6.57 5.77 -8.21
N PRO A 159 6.37 4.63 -8.93
CA PRO A 159 5.62 3.51 -8.40
C PRO A 159 6.39 2.80 -7.28
N GLU A 160 5.69 2.07 -6.42
CA GLU A 160 6.36 1.07 -5.63
C GLU A 160 6.70 -0.13 -6.51
N PHE A 161 7.98 -0.36 -6.66
CA PHE A 161 8.50 -1.50 -7.42
C PHE A 161 9.92 -1.83 -6.96
N TRP A 162 10.12 -3.04 -6.52
CA TRP A 162 11.42 -3.52 -6.06
C TRP A 162 11.60 -4.97 -6.48
N ARG A 163 12.00 -5.16 -7.72
CA ARG A 163 12.38 -6.48 -8.24
C ARG A 163 13.90 -6.54 -8.41
N GLY A 164 14.46 -7.61 -7.87
CA GLY A 164 15.87 -7.88 -8.08
C GLY A 164 16.78 -7.29 -7.00
N ARG A 165 17.79 -8.05 -6.71
CA ARG A 165 18.94 -7.62 -5.90
C ARG A 165 20.02 -7.16 -6.88
N GLY A 166 20.22 -5.87 -7.03
CA GLY A 166 21.28 -5.40 -7.90
C GLY A 166 21.14 -3.95 -8.37
N ILE A 167 22.09 -3.55 -9.19
CA ILE A 167 22.28 -2.20 -9.73
C ILE A 167 21.08 -1.72 -10.56
N ASP A 168 20.30 -2.65 -11.12
CA ASP A 168 19.21 -2.34 -12.05
C ASP A 168 17.94 -1.81 -11.40
N GLY A 169 17.75 -2.03 -10.10
CA GLY A 169 16.54 -1.64 -9.37
C GLY A 169 16.25 -0.13 -9.45
N PRO A 170 17.19 0.77 -9.10
CA PRO A 170 16.99 2.21 -9.19
C PRO A 170 16.78 2.70 -10.63
N GLN A 171 17.51 2.13 -11.60
CA GLN A 171 17.38 2.49 -13.02
C GLN A 171 16.01 2.09 -13.56
N LEU A 172 15.53 0.90 -13.17
CA LEU A 172 14.22 0.42 -13.58
C LEU A 172 13.11 1.27 -12.93
N LEU A 173 13.22 1.57 -11.64
CA LEU A 173 12.27 2.43 -10.95
C LEU A 173 12.21 3.83 -11.60
N ARG A 174 13.36 4.42 -11.94
CA ARG A 174 13.44 5.68 -12.69
C ARG A 174 12.76 5.58 -14.07
N ALA A 175 12.96 4.47 -14.80
CA ALA A 175 12.33 4.25 -16.11
C ALA A 175 10.81 4.07 -16.03
N LEU A 176 10.29 3.58 -14.89
CA LEU A 176 8.87 3.39 -14.62
C LEU A 176 8.20 4.67 -14.05
N SER A 177 9.00 5.66 -13.66
CA SER A 177 8.53 6.94 -13.13
C SER A 177 8.17 7.92 -14.24
N THR A 178 7.43 8.97 -13.88
CA THR A 178 7.13 10.08 -14.81
C THR A 178 8.42 10.61 -15.43
N PRO A 179 8.51 10.71 -16.78
CA PRO A 179 9.71 11.17 -17.46
C PRO A 179 10.20 12.53 -16.96
N GLY A 180 11.49 12.64 -16.64
CA GLY A 180 12.14 13.85 -16.15
C GLY A 180 11.91 14.19 -14.67
N LEU A 181 11.03 13.47 -13.95
CA LEU A 181 10.77 13.70 -12.52
C LEU A 181 12.06 13.51 -11.70
N TRP A 182 12.72 12.39 -11.85
CA TRP A 182 13.96 12.10 -11.11
C TRP A 182 15.09 13.08 -11.41
N ASP A 183 15.19 13.53 -12.67
CA ASP A 183 16.19 14.55 -13.05
C ASP A 183 15.92 15.89 -12.39
N ALA A 184 14.65 16.27 -12.26
CA ALA A 184 14.25 17.50 -11.58
C ALA A 184 14.60 17.43 -10.09
N VAL A 185 14.24 16.34 -9.43
CA VAL A 185 14.51 16.11 -8.00
C VAL A 185 16.02 16.03 -7.73
N GLY A 186 16.77 15.27 -8.53
CA GLY A 186 18.21 15.13 -8.36
C GLY A 186 19.01 16.44 -8.52
N ARG A 187 18.51 17.38 -9.35
CA ARG A 187 19.09 18.72 -9.44
C ARG A 187 18.86 19.56 -8.17
N ARG A 188 17.79 19.30 -7.45
CA ARG A 188 17.39 20.06 -6.27
C ARG A 188 17.95 19.48 -4.98
N PHE A 189 18.02 18.16 -4.88
CA PHE A 189 18.43 17.44 -3.67
C PHE A 189 19.74 16.68 -3.91
N PRO A 190 20.90 17.23 -3.49
CA PRO A 190 22.18 16.53 -3.58
C PRO A 190 22.14 15.19 -2.82
N GLY A 191 22.59 14.12 -3.47
CA GLY A 191 22.59 12.78 -2.87
C GLY A 191 21.32 11.95 -3.12
N PHE A 192 20.32 12.51 -3.81
CA PHE A 192 19.07 11.82 -4.17
C PHE A 192 19.31 10.45 -4.82
N ASP A 193 20.14 10.38 -5.87
CA ASP A 193 20.44 9.12 -6.56
C ASP A 193 21.11 8.08 -5.64
N ALA A 194 21.98 8.54 -4.72
CA ALA A 194 22.65 7.65 -3.77
C ALA A 194 21.66 7.04 -2.75
N ALA A 195 20.60 7.75 -2.40
CA ALA A 195 19.57 7.26 -1.49
C ALA A 195 18.80 6.05 -2.05
N PHE A 196 18.68 5.95 -3.38
CA PHE A 196 18.08 4.78 -4.05
C PHE A 196 19.05 3.61 -4.23
N SER A 197 20.33 3.78 -3.95
CA SER A 197 21.32 2.69 -4.05
C SER A 197 21.30 1.77 -2.83
N THR A 198 20.52 2.09 -1.80
CA THR A 198 20.29 1.24 -0.62
C THR A 198 19.07 0.36 -0.82
N LEU A 199 18.99 -0.78 -0.11
CA LEU A 199 17.81 -1.66 -0.07
C LEU A 199 17.39 -1.85 1.39
N PRO A 200 16.16 -1.41 1.75
CA PRO A 200 15.24 -0.63 0.93
C PRO A 200 15.81 0.76 0.58
N PRO A 201 15.24 1.44 -0.44
CA PRO A 201 15.53 2.85 -0.67
C PRO A 201 15.19 3.67 0.57
N LYS A 202 15.97 4.73 0.82
CA LYS A 202 15.70 5.59 1.99
C LYS A 202 14.40 6.39 1.81
N ASP A 203 13.60 6.44 2.85
CA ASP A 203 12.36 7.23 2.88
C ASP A 203 12.58 8.71 2.53
N GLU A 204 13.76 9.25 2.87
CA GLU A 204 14.17 10.62 2.52
C GLU A 204 14.12 10.88 1.01
N ALA A 205 14.47 9.89 0.19
CA ALA A 205 14.42 10.05 -1.26
C ALA A 205 12.99 10.15 -1.79
N PHE A 206 12.06 9.37 -1.25
CA PHE A 206 10.65 9.49 -1.59
C PHE A 206 10.04 10.80 -1.08
N ALA A 207 10.46 11.26 0.10
CA ALA A 207 10.09 12.57 0.62
C ALA A 207 10.65 13.72 -0.24
N ASP A 208 11.88 13.60 -0.77
CA ASP A 208 12.46 14.57 -1.72
C ASP A 208 11.58 14.72 -2.97
N ILE A 209 11.10 13.60 -3.51
CA ILE A 209 10.15 13.61 -4.65
C ILE A 209 8.85 14.31 -4.24
N ALA A 210 8.29 13.96 -3.08
CA ALA A 210 7.04 14.54 -2.59
C ALA A 210 7.15 16.05 -2.38
N VAL A 211 8.22 16.52 -1.75
CA VAL A 211 8.50 17.94 -1.53
C VAL A 211 8.60 18.69 -2.85
N ASP A 212 9.38 18.16 -3.81
CA ASP A 212 9.55 18.79 -5.12
C ASP A 212 8.22 18.89 -5.88
N VAL A 213 7.43 17.80 -5.89
CA VAL A 213 6.14 17.75 -6.57
C VAL A 213 5.12 18.69 -5.90
N VAL A 214 5.05 18.73 -4.56
CA VAL A 214 4.15 19.62 -3.83
C VAL A 214 4.44 21.08 -4.16
N GLU A 215 5.69 21.50 -4.12
CA GLU A 215 6.05 22.90 -4.35
C GLU A 215 5.91 23.34 -5.82
N ARG A 216 6.29 22.47 -6.78
CA ARG A 216 6.24 22.82 -8.21
C ARG A 216 4.87 22.61 -8.81
N GLU A 217 4.17 21.54 -8.43
CA GLU A 217 2.98 21.09 -9.16
C GLU A 217 1.68 21.28 -8.39
N ARG A 218 1.76 21.42 -7.06
CA ARG A 218 0.59 21.60 -6.18
C ARG A 218 -0.53 20.61 -6.49
N PRO A 219 -0.28 19.28 -6.35
CA PRO A 219 -1.25 18.25 -6.71
C PRO A 219 -2.51 18.38 -5.86
N ASN A 220 -3.67 18.05 -6.43
CA ASN A 220 -4.92 17.94 -5.67
C ASN A 220 -4.94 16.69 -4.79
N LEU A 221 -4.28 15.61 -5.23
CA LEU A 221 -4.12 14.38 -4.48
C LEU A 221 -2.65 13.96 -4.51
N LEU A 222 -2.04 13.85 -3.35
CA LEU A 222 -0.73 13.23 -3.19
C LEU A 222 -0.85 12.03 -2.26
N LEU A 223 -0.37 10.88 -2.72
CA LEU A 223 -0.21 9.66 -1.93
C LEU A 223 1.30 9.37 -1.85
N LEU A 224 1.82 9.31 -0.63
CA LEU A 224 3.22 8.99 -0.34
C LEU A 224 3.28 7.78 0.58
N HIS A 225 4.15 6.81 0.28
CA HIS A 225 4.43 5.68 1.14
C HIS A 225 5.89 5.70 1.62
N LEU A 226 6.09 5.53 2.92
CA LEU A 226 7.37 5.47 3.62
C LEU A 226 7.50 4.09 4.28
N SER A 227 8.50 3.29 3.90
CA SER A 227 8.58 1.87 4.24
C SER A 227 9.65 1.50 5.27
N ALA A 228 10.46 2.46 5.70
CA ALA A 228 11.61 2.16 6.58
C ALA A 228 11.19 1.64 7.96
N VAL A 229 10.04 2.07 8.50
CA VAL A 229 9.59 1.63 9.84
C VAL A 229 9.26 0.15 9.82
N ASP A 230 8.49 -0.32 8.82
CA ASP A 230 8.21 -1.75 8.62
C ASP A 230 9.49 -2.56 8.49
N HIS A 231 10.41 -2.12 7.61
CA HIS A 231 11.68 -2.81 7.40
C HIS A 231 12.45 -3.03 8.69
N TRP A 232 12.64 -1.99 9.49
CA TRP A 232 13.42 -2.10 10.72
C TRP A 232 12.69 -2.87 11.81
N GLN A 233 11.36 -2.80 11.85
CA GLN A 233 10.57 -3.65 12.74
C GLN A 233 10.70 -5.13 12.37
N HIS A 234 10.71 -5.47 11.08
CA HIS A 234 10.99 -6.83 10.64
C HIS A 234 12.37 -7.29 11.08
N GLN A 235 13.41 -6.51 10.82
CA GLN A 235 14.79 -6.90 11.05
C GLN A 235 15.16 -7.02 12.54
N ASN A 236 14.68 -6.11 13.38
CA ASN A 236 15.13 -5.94 14.75
C ASN A 236 14.01 -6.13 15.79
N GLY A 237 12.76 -6.28 15.32
CA GLY A 237 11.56 -6.36 16.13
C GLY A 237 10.94 -4.98 16.42
N PRO A 238 9.62 -4.96 16.69
CA PRO A 238 8.95 -3.74 17.08
C PRO A 238 9.58 -3.15 18.35
N TRP A 239 9.68 -1.81 18.40
CA TRP A 239 10.25 -1.04 19.51
C TRP A 239 11.77 -1.24 19.72
N SER A 240 12.48 -1.83 18.75
CA SER A 240 13.95 -1.85 18.78
C SER A 240 14.50 -0.44 18.56
N PRO A 241 15.78 -0.16 18.98
CA PRO A 241 16.40 1.14 18.74
C PRO A 241 16.35 1.58 17.27
N GLU A 242 16.54 0.64 16.34
CA GLU A 242 16.51 0.89 14.89
C GLU A 242 15.08 1.22 14.41
N ALA A 243 14.07 0.51 14.93
CA ALA A 243 12.67 0.82 14.63
C ALA A 243 12.26 2.19 15.17
N LEU A 244 12.67 2.53 16.39
CA LEU A 244 12.43 3.85 16.99
C LEU A 244 13.09 4.97 16.17
N ALA A 245 14.35 4.80 15.75
CA ALA A 245 15.04 5.75 14.89
C ALA A 245 14.36 5.92 13.52
N ALA A 246 13.80 4.83 12.96
CA ALA A 246 13.04 4.90 11.71
C ALA A 246 11.72 5.68 11.90
N ILE A 247 11.01 5.51 13.02
CA ILE A 247 9.81 6.30 13.35
C ILE A 247 10.15 7.79 13.48
N GLU A 248 11.24 8.15 14.18
CA GLU A 248 11.71 9.54 14.30
C GLU A 248 12.11 10.13 12.94
N THR A 249 12.73 9.33 12.07
CA THR A 249 13.05 9.72 10.70
C THR A 249 11.79 9.96 9.88
N ALA A 250 10.79 9.07 9.96
CA ALA A 250 9.52 9.23 9.27
C ALA A 250 8.78 10.51 9.73
N ASP A 251 8.77 10.81 11.04
CA ASP A 251 8.22 12.06 11.58
C ASP A 251 8.88 13.31 10.94
N ALA A 252 10.20 13.28 10.77
CA ALA A 252 10.93 14.35 10.11
C ALA A 252 10.54 14.47 8.61
N GLN A 253 10.28 13.37 7.91
CA GLN A 253 9.81 13.43 6.52
C GLN A 253 8.37 13.98 6.43
N VAL A 254 7.49 13.62 7.37
CA VAL A 254 6.15 14.22 7.48
C VAL A 254 6.25 15.74 7.63
N ALA A 255 7.15 16.23 8.50
CA ALA A 255 7.42 17.66 8.68
C ALA A 255 7.84 18.35 7.37
N ARG A 256 8.74 17.72 6.61
CA ARG A 256 9.25 18.26 5.33
C ARG A 256 8.11 18.43 4.30
N VAL A 257 7.23 17.43 4.15
CA VAL A 257 6.11 17.50 3.22
C VAL A 257 5.07 18.52 3.68
N MET A 258 4.83 18.62 4.99
CA MET A 258 3.95 19.63 5.57
C MET A 258 4.47 21.06 5.30
N GLU A 259 5.78 21.28 5.47
CA GLU A 259 6.41 22.57 5.20
C GLU A 259 6.39 22.90 3.70
N ALA A 260 6.59 21.91 2.82
CA ALA A 260 6.44 22.11 1.38
C ALA A 260 5.02 22.57 1.00
N ALA A 261 3.98 22.02 1.63
CA ALA A 261 2.60 22.47 1.42
C ALA A 261 2.37 23.93 1.91
N ARG A 262 3.03 24.34 3.00
CA ARG A 262 3.01 25.73 3.48
C ARG A 262 3.73 26.67 2.50
N HIS A 263 4.92 26.31 2.06
CA HIS A 263 5.69 27.09 1.06
C HIS A 263 4.96 27.21 -0.28
N ALA A 264 4.30 26.14 -0.71
CA ALA A 264 3.46 26.16 -1.92
C ALA A 264 2.19 27.00 -1.78
N GLY A 265 1.84 27.44 -0.57
CA GLY A 265 0.65 28.21 -0.27
C GLY A 265 -0.66 27.38 -0.34
N ILE A 266 -0.57 26.05 -0.32
CA ILE A 266 -1.74 25.17 -0.40
C ILE A 266 -2.20 24.64 0.97
N TRP A 267 -1.40 24.82 2.02
CA TRP A 267 -1.69 24.32 3.36
C TRP A 267 -3.09 24.71 3.89
N PRO A 268 -3.57 25.97 3.73
CA PRO A 268 -4.88 26.36 4.22
C PRO A 268 -6.06 25.62 3.58
N ASP A 269 -5.85 24.99 2.41
CA ASP A 269 -6.85 24.27 1.64
C ASP A 269 -6.54 22.77 1.55
N THR A 270 -5.66 22.27 2.44
CA THR A 270 -5.18 20.89 2.43
C THR A 270 -5.78 20.05 3.58
N LEU A 271 -6.37 18.92 3.23
CA LEU A 271 -6.59 17.81 4.16
C LEU A 271 -5.31 16.98 4.23
N PHE A 272 -4.70 16.91 5.40
CA PHE A 272 -3.43 16.22 5.61
C PHE A 272 -3.64 15.00 6.51
N LEU A 273 -3.29 13.82 6.02
CA LEU A 273 -3.43 12.55 6.74
C LEU A 273 -2.07 11.88 6.88
N VAL A 274 -1.80 11.38 8.08
CA VAL A 274 -0.78 10.37 8.34
C VAL A 274 -1.48 9.09 8.73
N VAL A 275 -1.21 8.03 7.99
CA VAL A 275 -1.84 6.71 8.17
C VAL A 275 -0.77 5.63 8.27
N SER A 276 -1.15 4.43 8.66
CA SER A 276 -0.40 3.21 8.37
C SER A 276 -1.35 2.15 7.82
N ASP A 277 -0.80 1.06 7.38
CA ASP A 277 -1.51 -0.04 6.74
C ASP A 277 -1.77 -1.20 7.69
N HIS A 278 -0.90 -1.41 8.68
CA HIS A 278 -1.03 -2.42 9.73
C HIS A 278 -0.19 -2.05 10.96
N GLY A 279 -0.33 -2.85 12.01
CA GLY A 279 0.54 -2.86 13.18
C GLY A 279 1.59 -3.95 13.11
N PHE A 280 2.22 -4.28 14.25
CA PHE A 280 3.32 -5.22 14.33
C PHE A 280 3.28 -6.09 15.59
N ALA A 281 3.89 -7.28 15.52
CA ALA A 281 4.08 -8.20 16.64
C ALA A 281 5.50 -8.79 16.62
N ARG A 282 5.93 -9.40 17.73
CA ARG A 282 7.17 -10.18 17.79
C ARG A 282 6.93 -11.62 17.43
N GLN A 283 7.95 -12.25 16.82
CA GLN A 283 8.00 -13.68 16.61
C GLN A 283 9.36 -14.24 17.04
N GLU A 284 9.38 -15.51 17.47
CA GLU A 284 10.57 -16.27 17.84
C GLU A 284 10.72 -17.52 16.95
N LYS A 285 9.59 -18.03 16.46
CA LYS A 285 9.50 -19.24 15.64
C LYS A 285 8.60 -19.02 14.44
N VAL A 286 8.76 -19.88 13.45
CA VAL A 286 7.88 -19.94 12.29
C VAL A 286 7.35 -21.35 12.07
N VAL A 287 6.12 -21.44 11.57
CA VAL A 287 5.52 -22.67 11.06
C VAL A 287 5.49 -22.62 9.54
N ARG A 288 5.75 -23.74 8.88
CA ARG A 288 5.64 -23.92 7.42
C ARG A 288 4.43 -24.80 7.09
N PRO A 289 3.26 -24.21 6.83
CA PRO A 289 2.05 -25.00 6.54
C PRO A 289 2.22 -25.92 5.34
N SER A 290 2.96 -25.51 4.30
CA SER A 290 3.19 -26.34 3.11
C SER A 290 4.09 -27.57 3.39
N VAL A 291 4.96 -27.52 4.40
CA VAL A 291 5.70 -28.71 4.87
C VAL A 291 4.73 -29.71 5.49
N LEU A 292 3.82 -29.26 6.36
CA LEU A 292 2.79 -30.08 6.97
C LEU A 292 1.87 -30.74 5.92
N LEU A 293 1.47 -29.97 4.89
CA LEU A 293 0.69 -30.49 3.76
C LEU A 293 1.46 -31.54 2.97
N ARG A 294 2.76 -31.32 2.71
CA ARG A 294 3.63 -32.30 2.05
C ARG A 294 3.75 -33.59 2.87
N GLU A 295 3.97 -33.53 4.17
CA GLU A 295 4.07 -34.68 5.06
C GLU A 295 2.79 -35.52 5.09
N ARG A 296 1.65 -34.90 4.79
CA ARG A 296 0.37 -35.60 4.60
C ARG A 296 0.10 -36.04 3.16
N GLY A 297 1.10 -35.91 2.27
CA GLY A 297 1.00 -36.32 0.87
C GLY A 297 0.05 -35.44 0.04
N LEU A 298 -0.21 -34.19 0.47
CA LEU A 298 -1.03 -33.23 -0.27
C LEU A 298 -0.20 -32.34 -1.24
N ILE A 299 1.13 -32.40 -1.12
CA ILE A 299 2.11 -31.80 -2.01
C ILE A 299 3.16 -32.85 -2.33
N THR A 300 3.55 -32.97 -3.61
CA THR A 300 4.69 -33.78 -4.05
C THR A 300 5.77 -32.90 -4.65
N LEU A 301 7.02 -33.28 -4.49
CA LEU A 301 8.16 -32.55 -5.00
C LEU A 301 8.87 -33.31 -6.11
N ASP A 302 9.51 -32.57 -7.02
CA ASP A 302 10.43 -33.11 -8.02
C ASP A 302 11.85 -33.35 -7.41
N ALA A 303 12.76 -33.86 -8.23
CA ALA A 303 14.14 -34.12 -7.82
C ALA A 303 14.94 -32.85 -7.45
N GLN A 304 14.43 -31.66 -7.79
CA GLN A 304 15.00 -30.35 -7.45
C GLN A 304 14.29 -29.70 -6.25
N ASN A 305 13.45 -30.44 -5.52
CA ASN A 305 12.64 -29.96 -4.40
C ASN A 305 11.64 -28.85 -4.77
N ARG A 306 11.21 -28.78 -6.03
CA ARG A 306 10.13 -27.89 -6.47
C ARG A 306 8.80 -28.64 -6.42
N VAL A 307 7.71 -27.92 -6.26
CA VAL A 307 6.37 -28.51 -6.28
C VAL A 307 6.10 -29.12 -7.66
N ALA A 308 5.96 -30.43 -7.71
CA ALA A 308 5.61 -31.20 -8.92
C ALA A 308 4.10 -31.34 -9.06
N SER A 309 3.38 -31.55 -7.95
CA SER A 309 1.91 -31.53 -7.91
C SER A 309 1.43 -31.17 -6.51
N TRP A 310 0.19 -30.70 -6.42
CA TRP A 310 -0.43 -30.35 -5.15
C TRP A 310 -1.95 -30.60 -5.18
N GLN A 311 -2.51 -31.01 -4.06
CA GLN A 311 -3.95 -31.11 -3.81
C GLN A 311 -4.41 -29.95 -2.92
N ALA A 312 -3.57 -29.55 -1.97
CA ALA A 312 -3.74 -28.34 -1.16
C ALA A 312 -2.41 -27.61 -1.02
N GLN A 313 -2.43 -26.27 -0.99
CA GLN A 313 -1.24 -25.44 -0.89
C GLN A 313 -1.53 -24.21 -0.03
N ALA A 314 -0.50 -23.67 0.63
CA ALA A 314 -0.58 -22.45 1.42
C ALA A 314 0.06 -21.26 0.71
N ILE A 315 -0.56 -20.09 0.84
CA ILE A 315 0.09 -18.79 0.70
C ILE A 315 0.20 -18.16 2.08
N THR A 316 1.40 -17.84 2.52
CA THR A 316 1.66 -17.23 3.82
C THR A 316 1.86 -15.73 3.69
N PHE A 317 1.40 -14.98 4.68
CA PHE A 317 1.52 -13.54 4.74
C PHE A 317 1.97 -13.05 6.14
N GLY A 318 2.83 -13.84 6.78
CA GLY A 318 3.40 -13.53 8.09
C GLY A 318 2.60 -14.10 9.24
N GLY A 319 1.74 -13.35 9.89
CA GLY A 319 0.90 -13.81 11.00
C GLY A 319 -0.24 -14.75 10.59
N GLY A 320 -0.44 -14.95 9.29
CA GLY A 320 -1.48 -15.81 8.77
C GLY A 320 -1.12 -16.51 7.46
N ALA A 321 -1.99 -17.41 7.02
CA ALA A 321 -1.91 -18.09 5.73
C ALA A 321 -3.31 -18.42 5.21
N TYR A 322 -3.51 -18.33 3.90
CA TYR A 322 -4.63 -18.97 3.22
C TYR A 322 -4.22 -20.37 2.78
N ILE A 323 -5.15 -21.31 2.85
CA ILE A 323 -5.02 -22.66 2.29
C ILE A 323 -5.98 -22.78 1.11
N TYR A 324 -5.46 -23.19 -0.03
CA TYR A 324 -6.24 -23.42 -1.25
C TYR A 324 -6.29 -24.91 -1.56
N LEU A 325 -7.41 -25.34 -2.14
CA LEU A 325 -7.55 -26.66 -2.74
C LEU A 325 -7.34 -26.54 -4.25
N HIS A 326 -6.64 -27.48 -4.87
CA HIS A 326 -6.47 -27.53 -6.31
C HIS A 326 -7.82 -27.68 -7.03
N ASP A 327 -8.65 -28.60 -6.54
CA ASP A 327 -10.06 -28.67 -6.89
C ASP A 327 -10.92 -28.26 -5.68
N PRO A 328 -11.57 -27.08 -5.72
CA PRO A 328 -12.42 -26.63 -4.63
C PRO A 328 -13.59 -27.54 -4.28
N LYS A 329 -13.91 -28.52 -5.14
CA LYS A 329 -15.00 -29.50 -4.95
C LYS A 329 -14.50 -30.84 -4.39
N ASP A 330 -13.20 -31.01 -4.19
CA ASP A 330 -12.64 -32.26 -3.64
C ASP A 330 -12.85 -32.33 -2.13
N GLU A 331 -14.00 -32.88 -1.73
CA GLU A 331 -14.36 -33.08 -0.31
C GLU A 331 -13.40 -34.02 0.42
N SER A 332 -12.76 -34.96 -0.28
CA SER A 332 -11.75 -35.85 0.32
C SER A 332 -10.51 -35.07 0.75
N THR A 333 -9.99 -34.23 -0.13
CA THR A 333 -8.86 -33.34 0.19
C THR A 333 -9.26 -32.30 1.25
N ALA A 334 -10.46 -31.74 1.17
CA ALA A 334 -11.00 -30.82 2.16
C ALA A 334 -11.03 -31.45 3.57
N ALA A 335 -11.50 -32.68 3.70
CA ALA A 335 -11.51 -33.41 4.96
C ALA A 335 -10.09 -33.63 5.51
N ARG A 336 -9.15 -34.08 4.67
CA ARG A 336 -7.74 -34.29 5.05
C ARG A 336 -7.05 -33.01 5.52
N VAL A 337 -7.34 -31.88 4.89
CA VAL A 337 -6.80 -30.56 5.32
C VAL A 337 -7.37 -30.17 6.68
N ARG A 338 -8.68 -30.34 6.91
CA ARG A 338 -9.30 -30.07 8.23
C ARG A 338 -8.74 -31.00 9.30
N GLU A 339 -8.61 -32.30 9.03
CA GLU A 339 -8.01 -33.28 9.94
C GLU A 339 -6.56 -32.94 10.29
N LEU A 340 -5.81 -32.34 9.37
CA LEU A 340 -4.44 -31.90 9.64
C LEU A 340 -4.41 -30.71 10.58
N PHE A 341 -5.14 -29.64 10.29
CA PHE A 341 -4.98 -28.36 10.99
C PHE A 341 -5.85 -28.18 12.23
N SER A 342 -7.03 -28.82 12.32
CA SER A 342 -7.91 -28.68 13.49
C SER A 342 -7.25 -29.11 14.80
N PRO A 343 -6.55 -30.26 14.90
CA PRO A 343 -5.86 -30.65 16.13
C PRO A 343 -4.70 -29.71 16.46
N LEU A 344 -4.03 -29.15 15.44
CA LEU A 344 -2.91 -28.23 15.64
C LEU A 344 -3.43 -26.90 16.23
N ALA A 345 -4.53 -26.36 15.74
CA ALA A 345 -5.15 -25.15 16.27
C ALA A 345 -5.64 -25.31 17.73
N ALA A 346 -5.83 -26.54 18.20
CA ALA A 346 -6.18 -26.84 19.60
C ALA A 346 -4.95 -26.98 20.51
N GLN A 347 -3.72 -26.92 20.00
CA GLN A 347 -2.47 -27.13 20.73
C GLN A 347 -1.58 -25.90 20.67
N PRO A 348 -1.40 -25.14 21.76
CA PRO A 348 -0.59 -23.91 21.76
C PRO A 348 0.85 -24.10 21.24
N ALA A 349 1.46 -25.26 21.48
CA ALA A 349 2.83 -25.56 21.04
C ALA A 349 2.96 -25.78 19.52
N SER A 350 1.87 -25.93 18.79
CA SER A 350 1.85 -26.11 17.33
C SER A 350 2.27 -24.85 16.58
N GLY A 351 2.14 -23.68 17.21
CA GLY A 351 2.33 -22.37 16.59
C GLY A 351 1.13 -21.89 15.77
N ILE A 352 0.01 -22.62 15.76
CA ILE A 352 -1.25 -22.25 15.12
C ILE A 352 -2.28 -21.95 16.21
N ALA A 353 -2.75 -20.70 16.29
CA ALA A 353 -3.72 -20.28 17.30
C ALA A 353 -5.16 -20.55 16.87
N ARG A 354 -5.46 -20.37 15.57
CA ARG A 354 -6.82 -20.44 15.05
C ARG A 354 -6.83 -20.94 13.62
N MET A 355 -7.88 -21.67 13.28
CA MET A 355 -8.24 -22.01 11.91
C MET A 355 -9.56 -21.31 11.60
N LEU A 356 -9.56 -20.45 10.59
CA LEU A 356 -10.75 -19.74 10.15
C LEU A 356 -11.40 -20.49 8.99
N SER A 357 -12.71 -20.67 9.07
CA SER A 357 -13.53 -21.20 7.99
C SER A 357 -13.66 -20.22 6.83
N HIS A 358 -14.15 -20.70 5.68
CA HIS A 358 -14.47 -19.86 4.53
C HIS A 358 -15.43 -18.70 4.88
N ASP A 359 -16.46 -18.98 5.70
CA ASP A 359 -17.43 -17.96 6.11
C ASP A 359 -16.80 -16.89 7.02
N GLU A 360 -15.88 -17.28 7.91
CA GLU A 360 -15.14 -16.34 8.74
C GLU A 360 -14.20 -15.47 7.90
N ILE A 361 -13.51 -16.04 6.91
CA ILE A 361 -12.69 -15.29 5.94
C ILE A 361 -13.57 -14.29 5.19
N ALA A 362 -14.72 -14.71 4.68
CA ALA A 362 -15.67 -13.83 3.99
C ALA A 362 -16.17 -12.71 4.90
N GLY A 363 -16.48 -13.00 6.17
CA GLY A 363 -16.88 -12.01 7.17
C GLY A 363 -15.80 -10.96 7.48
N LEU A 364 -14.53 -11.30 7.28
CA LEU A 364 -13.38 -10.40 7.40
C LEU A 364 -13.02 -9.70 6.07
N GLY A 365 -13.72 -9.99 4.98
CA GLY A 365 -13.44 -9.44 3.65
C GLY A 365 -12.16 -10.00 3.00
N GLY A 366 -11.72 -11.20 3.41
CA GLY A 366 -10.57 -11.91 2.86
C GLY A 366 -10.85 -12.59 1.53
N ASP A 367 -9.88 -13.36 1.03
CA ASP A 367 -9.99 -14.01 -0.29
C ASP A 367 -11.13 -15.02 -0.36
N PRO A 368 -12.12 -14.83 -1.25
CA PRO A 368 -13.24 -15.75 -1.41
C PRO A 368 -12.85 -17.10 -2.06
N GLN A 369 -11.62 -17.26 -2.54
CA GLN A 369 -11.12 -18.52 -3.08
C GLN A 369 -10.41 -19.37 -2.02
N ALA A 370 -10.07 -18.81 -0.87
CA ALA A 370 -9.42 -19.54 0.21
C ALA A 370 -10.36 -20.57 0.82
N PHE A 371 -9.92 -21.82 0.92
CA PHE A 371 -10.69 -22.91 1.55
C PHE A 371 -10.78 -22.70 3.07
N LEU A 372 -9.67 -22.34 3.70
CA LEU A 372 -9.57 -21.93 5.09
C LEU A 372 -8.38 -20.98 5.28
N ALA A 373 -8.30 -20.33 6.43
CA ALA A 373 -7.12 -19.59 6.83
C ALA A 373 -6.57 -20.08 8.16
N LEU A 374 -5.27 -19.90 8.35
CA LEU A 374 -4.57 -20.17 9.59
C LEU A 374 -4.11 -18.85 10.20
N GLU A 375 -4.20 -18.73 11.51
CA GLU A 375 -3.60 -17.66 12.29
C GLU A 375 -2.47 -18.21 13.16
N ALA A 376 -1.33 -17.55 13.17
CA ALA A 376 -0.21 -17.91 14.02
C ALA A 376 -0.49 -17.61 15.51
N ALA A 377 0.04 -18.43 16.39
CA ALA A 377 0.05 -18.18 17.82
C ALA A 377 1.02 -17.04 18.18
N ASP A 378 0.88 -16.49 19.41
CA ASP A 378 1.82 -15.49 19.92
C ASP A 378 3.26 -16.04 19.91
N GLY A 379 4.20 -15.21 19.45
CA GLY A 379 5.59 -15.60 19.26
C GLY A 379 5.88 -16.44 18.02
N PHE A 380 4.86 -16.72 17.20
CA PHE A 380 5.00 -17.47 15.95
C PHE A 380 4.61 -16.63 14.73
N GLY A 381 5.23 -16.99 13.60
CA GLY A 381 4.79 -16.57 12.27
C GLY A 381 4.51 -17.77 11.38
N LEU A 382 3.85 -17.57 10.24
CA LEU A 382 3.69 -18.56 9.18
C LEU A 382 4.56 -18.14 8.00
N THR A 383 5.38 -19.05 7.49
CA THR A 383 6.31 -18.75 6.41
C THR A 383 6.21 -19.74 5.26
N ALA A 384 6.57 -19.28 4.06
CA ALA A 384 6.64 -20.12 2.87
C ALA A 384 7.74 -21.19 3.00
N GLY A 385 7.65 -22.18 2.15
CA GLY A 385 8.62 -23.27 2.04
C GLY A 385 7.96 -24.63 2.10
N VAL A 386 8.45 -25.53 1.25
CA VAL A 386 7.94 -26.92 1.11
C VAL A 386 8.93 -27.95 1.64
N THR A 387 10.10 -27.51 2.12
CA THR A 387 11.18 -28.34 2.64
C THR A 387 11.65 -27.89 4.02
N GLY A 388 12.47 -28.70 4.67
CA GLY A 388 12.96 -28.46 6.03
C GLY A 388 11.97 -28.86 7.11
N GLU A 389 12.17 -28.37 8.33
CA GLU A 389 11.31 -28.62 9.49
C GLU A 389 10.02 -27.81 9.41
N ALA A 390 8.91 -28.40 9.87
CA ALA A 390 7.61 -27.71 9.92
C ALA A 390 7.62 -26.51 10.88
N ILE A 391 8.37 -26.61 11.99
CA ILE A 391 8.57 -25.52 12.95
C ILE A 391 10.07 -25.26 13.05
N ALA A 392 10.48 -23.98 12.94
CA ALA A 392 11.88 -23.56 13.00
C ALA A 392 12.02 -22.21 13.73
N PRO A 393 13.22 -21.83 14.15
CA PRO A 393 13.49 -20.47 14.62
C PRO A 393 13.09 -19.45 13.55
N ALA A 394 12.54 -18.32 13.98
CA ALA A 394 12.20 -17.21 13.07
C ALA A 394 13.48 -16.59 12.49
N PRO A 395 13.50 -16.27 11.19
CA PRO A 395 14.65 -15.59 10.57
C PRO A 395 14.81 -14.16 11.07
N ASN A 396 13.69 -13.51 11.41
CA ASN A 396 13.59 -12.14 11.87
C ASN A 396 12.62 -12.03 13.04
N PRO A 397 12.85 -11.11 14.01
CA PRO A 397 12.03 -11.04 15.23
C PRO A 397 10.70 -10.29 15.08
N GLY A 398 10.45 -9.60 13.98
CA GLY A 398 9.24 -8.83 13.77
C GLY A 398 8.32 -9.42 12.68
N ILE A 399 7.00 -9.30 12.89
CA ILE A 399 5.99 -9.89 12.01
C ILE A 399 4.69 -9.09 12.06
N HIS A 400 3.97 -9.06 10.94
CA HIS A 400 2.58 -8.60 10.81
C HIS A 400 1.76 -9.61 9.98
N GLY A 401 0.57 -9.25 9.49
CA GLY A 401 -0.22 -10.12 8.62
C GLY A 401 -1.16 -11.06 9.37
N PHE A 402 -1.45 -10.79 10.63
CA PHE A 402 -2.51 -11.49 11.35
C PHE A 402 -3.89 -11.01 10.88
N PRO A 403 -4.97 -11.72 11.22
CA PRO A 403 -6.32 -11.24 11.00
C PRO A 403 -6.57 -9.85 11.63
N PRO A 404 -7.42 -9.01 11.01
CA PRO A 404 -7.62 -7.60 11.43
C PRO A 404 -8.42 -7.43 12.72
N ASP A 405 -8.92 -8.49 13.32
CA ASP A 405 -9.55 -8.51 14.63
C ASP A 405 -8.53 -8.60 15.78
N ARG A 406 -7.24 -8.75 15.46
CA ARG A 406 -6.15 -8.74 16.43
C ARG A 406 -5.71 -7.30 16.72
N PRO A 407 -5.79 -6.79 17.98
CA PRO A 407 -5.48 -5.38 18.28
C PRO A 407 -4.06 -4.94 17.92
N THR A 408 -3.07 -5.85 17.96
CA THR A 408 -1.69 -5.57 17.56
C THR A 408 -1.54 -5.26 16.06
N MET A 409 -2.56 -5.57 15.24
CA MET A 409 -2.61 -5.26 13.80
C MET A 409 -3.32 -3.95 13.49
N ASN A 410 -3.81 -3.23 14.50
CA ASN A 410 -4.43 -1.93 14.28
C ASN A 410 -3.46 -0.98 13.59
N ALA A 411 -3.94 -0.34 12.54
CA ALA A 411 -3.24 0.69 11.81
C ALA A 411 -3.41 2.07 12.48
N SER A 412 -2.62 3.03 12.03
CA SER A 412 -2.58 4.41 12.51
C SER A 412 -3.45 5.33 11.68
N LEU A 413 -3.94 6.42 12.30
CA LEU A 413 -4.61 7.52 11.62
C LEU A 413 -4.48 8.79 12.45
N VAL A 414 -3.89 9.82 11.84
CA VAL A 414 -3.93 11.20 12.30
C VAL A 414 -4.35 12.06 11.11
N VAL A 415 -5.30 12.96 11.30
CA VAL A 415 -5.81 13.84 10.24
C VAL A 415 -5.97 15.26 10.73
N THR A 416 -5.50 16.22 9.92
CA THR A 416 -5.67 17.65 10.16
C THR A 416 -6.06 18.38 8.87
N GLY A 417 -6.59 19.59 9.00
CA GLY A 417 -6.98 20.43 7.87
C GLY A 417 -8.26 21.20 8.14
N PRO A 418 -8.69 22.03 7.19
CA PRO A 418 -9.89 22.84 7.34
C PRO A 418 -11.14 21.97 7.56
N GLY A 419 -11.91 22.31 8.59
CA GLY A 419 -13.14 21.58 8.93
C GLY A 419 -12.92 20.22 9.60
N VAL A 420 -11.70 19.86 9.93
CA VAL A 420 -11.42 18.73 10.82
C VAL A 420 -11.74 19.13 12.27
N ARG A 421 -12.55 18.34 12.93
CA ARG A 421 -12.82 18.52 14.37
C ARG A 421 -11.75 17.77 15.17
N PRO A 422 -10.92 18.48 15.94
CA PRO A 422 -9.90 17.84 16.78
C PRO A 422 -10.49 16.84 17.75
N GLY A 423 -9.74 15.79 18.04
CA GLY A 423 -10.10 14.78 19.02
C GLY A 423 -9.97 13.35 18.53
N ARG A 424 -10.42 12.44 19.39
CA ARG A 424 -10.29 11.01 19.18
C ARG A 424 -11.38 10.48 18.22
N ILE A 425 -10.98 9.63 17.27
CA ILE A 425 -11.87 8.92 16.33
C ILE A 425 -11.95 7.45 16.77
N GLU A 426 -13.15 6.99 17.07
CA GLU A 426 -13.41 5.60 17.41
C GLU A 426 -13.94 4.81 16.22
N GLY A 427 -13.59 3.53 16.16
CA GLY A 427 -14.13 2.58 15.19
C GLY A 427 -13.74 2.86 13.72
N ALA A 428 -12.67 3.63 13.49
CA ALA A 428 -12.15 3.87 12.15
C ALA A 428 -11.66 2.56 11.50
N ARG A 429 -11.85 2.44 10.19
CA ARG A 429 -11.39 1.32 9.38
C ARG A 429 -10.55 1.83 8.21
N LEU A 430 -9.62 1.03 7.71
CA LEU A 430 -8.80 1.41 6.54
C LEU A 430 -9.65 1.76 5.31
N VAL A 431 -10.74 1.06 5.09
CA VAL A 431 -11.68 1.32 3.99
C VAL A 431 -12.38 2.68 4.09
N ASP A 432 -12.32 3.37 5.23
CA ASP A 432 -12.95 4.68 5.44
C ASP A 432 -12.07 5.85 4.91
N ILE A 433 -10.77 5.60 4.68
CA ILE A 433 -9.80 6.63 4.25
C ILE A 433 -10.15 7.19 2.87
N GLY A 434 -10.29 6.31 1.85
CA GLY A 434 -10.61 6.73 0.47
C GLY A 434 -11.90 7.55 0.38
N PRO A 435 -13.03 7.07 0.92
CA PRO A 435 -14.28 7.85 0.97
C PRO A 435 -14.14 9.19 1.70
N THR A 436 -13.29 9.28 2.73
CA THR A 436 -13.02 10.55 3.43
C THR A 436 -12.30 11.55 2.53
N VAL A 437 -11.21 11.13 1.90
CA VAL A 437 -10.43 11.95 0.98
C VAL A 437 -11.27 12.32 -0.26
N ALA A 438 -12.02 11.37 -0.81
CA ALA A 438 -12.91 11.61 -1.94
C ALA A 438 -13.95 12.69 -1.63
N ARG A 439 -14.64 12.58 -0.47
CA ARG A 439 -15.59 13.61 -0.02
C ARG A 439 -14.94 14.99 0.08
N TRP A 440 -13.73 15.08 0.62
CA TRP A 440 -12.97 16.31 0.73
C TRP A 440 -12.68 16.92 -0.66
N LEU A 441 -12.25 16.10 -1.62
CA LEU A 441 -11.95 16.53 -2.99
C LEU A 441 -13.20 16.74 -3.87
N GLY A 442 -14.40 16.47 -3.35
CA GLY A 442 -15.65 16.51 -4.11
C GLY A 442 -15.80 15.36 -5.11
N ILE A 443 -15.11 14.25 -4.89
CA ILE A 443 -15.19 13.03 -5.68
C ILE A 443 -16.28 12.12 -5.09
N THR A 444 -17.05 11.47 -5.94
CA THR A 444 -18.01 10.44 -5.52
C THR A 444 -17.43 9.06 -5.76
N MET A 445 -17.21 8.31 -4.70
CA MET A 445 -16.93 6.88 -4.77
C MET A 445 -18.25 6.11 -4.65
N LYS A 446 -18.50 5.19 -5.58
CA LYS A 446 -19.73 4.35 -5.59
C LYS A 446 -19.40 2.95 -5.09
N ASP A 447 -20.40 2.29 -4.53
CA ASP A 447 -20.34 0.88 -4.12
C ASP A 447 -19.18 0.57 -3.19
N VAL A 448 -18.88 1.47 -2.26
CA VAL A 448 -17.84 1.33 -1.25
C VAL A 448 -18.37 0.74 0.05
N GLU A 449 -17.53 0.06 0.80
CA GLU A 449 -17.82 -0.46 2.15
C GLU A 449 -17.47 0.55 3.24
N GLY A 450 -16.53 1.43 2.93
CA GLY A 450 -16.08 2.49 3.81
C GLY A 450 -17.08 3.64 3.89
N LYS A 451 -16.98 4.41 4.99
CA LYS A 451 -17.75 5.63 5.23
C LYS A 451 -16.80 6.78 5.49
N PRO A 452 -17.09 7.98 4.97
CA PRO A 452 -16.27 9.14 5.32
C PRO A 452 -16.26 9.38 6.84
N LEU A 453 -15.08 9.62 7.39
CA LEU A 453 -14.89 9.91 8.80
C LEU A 453 -15.72 11.15 9.22
N GLU A 454 -16.46 11.05 10.30
CA GLU A 454 -17.31 12.13 10.78
C GLU A 454 -16.51 13.33 11.32
N ALA A 455 -15.29 13.09 11.79
CA ALA A 455 -14.39 14.14 12.25
C ALA A 455 -13.97 15.08 11.12
N VAL A 456 -13.98 14.62 9.85
CA VAL A 456 -13.67 15.43 8.69
C VAL A 456 -14.97 15.98 8.10
N GLY A 457 -15.26 17.25 8.33
CA GLY A 457 -16.45 17.93 7.80
C GLY A 457 -16.50 17.92 6.27
N ALA A 458 -17.70 18.04 5.68
CA ALA A 458 -17.80 18.37 4.28
C ALA A 458 -17.22 19.80 4.10
N PRO A 459 -16.46 20.02 3.03
CA PRO A 459 -15.87 21.33 2.80
C PRO A 459 -16.95 22.39 2.69
N ASN A 460 -16.85 23.45 3.50
CA ASN A 460 -17.77 24.60 3.41
C ASN A 460 -17.43 25.42 2.16
N PRO A 461 -18.33 25.54 1.17
CA PRO A 461 -18.06 26.32 -0.04
C PRO A 461 -17.90 27.82 0.21
N SER A 462 -18.25 28.30 1.41
CA SER A 462 -18.29 29.74 1.75
C SER A 462 -17.24 30.18 2.78
N ALA A 463 -16.43 29.30 3.33
CA ALA A 463 -15.38 29.67 4.27
C ALA A 463 -14.14 30.19 3.53
N ARG A 464 -14.08 31.49 3.25
CA ARG A 464 -12.79 32.18 3.07
C ARG A 464 -12.26 32.52 4.47
N PRO A 465 -10.97 32.27 4.76
CA PRO A 465 -10.36 32.88 5.95
C PRO A 465 -10.45 34.41 5.81
N GLN A 466 -10.87 35.06 6.91
CA GLN A 466 -10.78 36.50 7.05
C GLN A 466 -9.32 36.93 7.18
#